data_7a2f82c7dda4f38d370a7664448da312
#
_entry.id   7a2f82c7dda4f38d370a7664448da312
#
_cell.length_a   1.000
_cell.length_b   1.000
_cell.length_c   1.000
_cell.angle_alpha   90.00
_cell.angle_beta   90.00
_cell.angle_gamma   90.00
#
_symmetry.space_group_name_H-M   'P 1'
#
loop_
_entity.id
_entity.type
_entity.pdbx_description
1 polymer ?
#
loop_
_entity_poly.entity_id
_entity_poly.type
_entity_poly.pdbx_seq_one_letter_code
_entity_poly.pdbx_strand_id
1 'polypeptide(L)' 'MRDMNEAVAVMSMLFEGKTLPPEYLDHELRGAWEGSRECHIGGDFLLVYQDDGHLLSFVDLGSHSELFG' A
#
# COMPACT_ATOMS: atom_id res chain seq x y z
N MET A 1 -14.12 -1.51 -9.89
CA MET A 1 -13.17 -2.40 -10.57
C MET A 1 -11.75 -2.08 -10.12
N ARG A 2 -10.95 -3.09 -9.88
CA ARG A 2 -9.56 -2.91 -9.44
C ARG A 2 -8.68 -2.53 -10.62
N ASP A 3 -7.86 -1.50 -10.43
CA ASP A 3 -6.94 -1.03 -11.46
C ASP A 3 -5.54 -1.55 -11.17
N MET A 4 -5.19 -2.66 -11.79
CA MET A 4 -3.87 -3.28 -11.59
C MET A 4 -2.75 -2.46 -12.20
N ASN A 5 -3.02 -1.68 -13.24
CA ASN A 5 -2.01 -0.79 -13.81
C ASN A 5 -1.63 0.31 -12.82
N GLU A 6 -2.61 0.85 -12.11
CA GLU A 6 -2.34 1.85 -11.08
C GLU A 6 -1.60 1.22 -9.90
N ALA A 7 -1.96 -0.01 -9.51
CA ALA A 7 -1.24 -0.73 -8.48
C ALA A 7 0.24 -0.90 -8.83
N VAL A 8 0.53 -1.29 -10.06
CA VAL A 8 1.91 -1.44 -10.53
C VAL A 8 2.64 -0.10 -10.51
N ALA A 9 1.98 0.99 -10.91
CA ALA A 9 2.58 2.33 -10.87
C ALA A 9 2.94 2.73 -9.44
N VAL A 10 2.05 2.48 -8.48
CA VAL A 10 2.29 2.78 -7.07
C VAL A 10 3.45 1.94 -6.53
N MET A 11 3.45 0.64 -6.80
CA MET A 11 4.54 -0.25 -6.38
C MET A 11 5.87 0.21 -6.95
N SER A 12 5.90 0.67 -8.20
CA SER A 12 7.12 1.19 -8.83
C SER A 12 7.62 2.46 -8.13
N MET A 13 6.71 3.36 -7.77
CA MET A 13 7.09 4.56 -7.01
C MET A 13 7.71 4.20 -5.67
N LEU A 14 7.11 3.24 -4.95
CA LEU A 14 7.63 2.79 -3.67
C LEU A 14 9.00 2.13 -3.84
N PHE A 15 9.15 1.30 -4.86
CA PHE A 15 10.41 0.64 -5.16
C PHE A 15 11.53 1.64 -5.45
N GLU A 16 11.20 2.75 -6.09
CA GLU A 16 12.14 3.80 -6.41
C GLU A 16 12.42 4.75 -5.25
N GLY A 17 11.77 4.53 -4.11
CA GLY A 17 11.95 5.38 -2.93
C GLY A 17 11.24 6.72 -3.01
N LYS A 18 10.28 6.86 -3.90
CA LYS A 18 9.53 8.11 -4.07
C LYS A 18 8.42 8.23 -3.03
N THR A 19 8.12 9.45 -2.64
CA THR A 19 6.96 9.76 -1.81
C THR A 19 5.72 9.71 -2.67
N LEU A 20 4.69 9.00 -2.20
CA LEU A 20 3.43 8.93 -2.93
C LEU A 20 2.67 10.25 -2.84
N PRO A 21 1.96 10.65 -3.91
CA PRO A 21 1.05 11.79 -3.86
C PRO A 21 0.01 11.63 -2.74
N PRO A 22 -0.47 12.76 -2.15
CA PRO A 22 -1.40 12.70 -1.02
C PRO A 22 -2.71 11.94 -1.29
N GLU A 23 -3.12 11.87 -2.54
CA GLU A 23 -4.36 11.18 -2.93
C GLU A 23 -4.32 9.68 -2.64
N TYR A 24 -3.13 9.09 -2.50
CA TYR A 24 -2.99 7.67 -2.18
C TYR A 24 -3.11 7.39 -0.69
N LEU A 25 -3.20 8.42 0.16
CA LEU A 25 -3.44 8.28 1.60
C LEU A 25 -2.48 7.30 2.28
N ASP A 26 -1.19 7.36 1.91
CA ASP A 26 -0.17 6.50 2.48
C ASP A 26 0.00 6.80 3.97
N HIS A 27 -0.15 5.80 4.83
CA HIS A 27 -0.05 5.98 6.28
C HIS A 27 0.36 4.68 6.98
N GLU A 28 0.88 4.83 8.19
CA GLU A 28 1.24 3.70 9.03
C GLU A 28 0.00 3.03 9.61
N LEU A 29 0.05 1.72 9.72
CA LEU A 29 -0.97 0.94 10.40
C LEU A 29 -0.61 0.74 11.86
N ARG A 30 -1.62 0.43 12.67
CA ARG A 30 -1.47 0.22 14.11
C ARG A 30 -2.03 -1.13 14.53
N GLY A 31 -1.85 -1.49 15.80
CA GLY A 31 -2.35 -2.74 16.34
C GLY A 31 -1.64 -3.94 15.76
N ALA A 32 -2.41 -4.93 15.33
CA ALA A 32 -1.85 -6.17 14.78
C ALA A 32 -1.03 -5.96 13.50
N TRP A 33 -1.20 -4.82 12.83
CA TRP A 33 -0.50 -4.48 11.60
C TRP A 33 0.66 -3.50 11.82
N GLU A 34 1.04 -3.29 13.07
CA GLU A 34 2.13 -2.36 13.39
C GLU A 34 3.41 -2.76 12.65
N GLY A 35 4.10 -1.75 12.12
CA GLY A 35 5.27 -1.97 11.27
C GLY A 35 4.95 -2.02 9.79
N SER A 36 3.67 -2.03 9.44
CA SER A 36 3.22 -1.99 8.05
C SER A 36 2.62 -0.63 7.71
N ARG A 37 2.58 -0.33 6.42
CA ARG A 37 1.94 0.86 5.88
C ARG A 37 0.86 0.43 4.90
N GLU A 38 -0.10 1.32 4.69
CA GLU A 38 -1.21 1.10 3.77
C GLU A 38 -1.32 2.30 2.85
N CYS A 39 -1.62 2.06 1.58
CA CYS A 39 -1.99 3.14 0.67
C CYS A 39 -3.21 2.72 -0.15
N HIS A 40 -3.98 3.73 -0.57
CA HIS A 40 -5.19 3.52 -1.35
C HIS A 40 -4.88 3.66 -2.83
N ILE A 41 -5.04 2.56 -3.56
CA ILE A 41 -4.78 2.55 -5.01
C ILE A 41 -5.91 3.26 -5.74
N GLY A 42 -7.15 3.01 -5.33
CA GLY A 42 -8.33 3.65 -5.91
C GLY A 42 -9.56 2.99 -5.34
N GLY A 43 -10.60 3.78 -5.06
CA GLY A 43 -11.80 3.27 -4.42
C GLY A 43 -11.48 2.51 -3.14
N ASP A 44 -11.87 1.23 -3.11
CA ASP A 44 -11.65 0.36 -1.95
C ASP A 44 -10.41 -0.55 -2.10
N PHE A 45 -9.59 -0.33 -3.10
CA PHE A 45 -8.44 -1.19 -3.40
C PHE A 45 -7.20 -0.67 -2.66
N LEU A 46 -6.67 -1.48 -1.75
CA LEU A 46 -5.58 -1.11 -0.85
C LEU A 46 -4.34 -1.94 -1.09
N LEU A 47 -3.18 -1.35 -0.86
CA LEU A 47 -1.91 -2.05 -0.83
C LEU A 47 -1.32 -1.92 0.57
N VAL A 48 -0.98 -3.06 1.19
CA VAL A 48 -0.28 -3.11 2.47
C VAL A 48 1.17 -3.49 2.20
N TYR A 49 2.11 -2.74 2.74
CA TYR A 49 3.52 -2.97 2.49
C TYR A 49 4.37 -2.66 3.72
N GLN A 50 5.60 -3.14 3.72
CA GLN A 50 6.58 -2.86 4.76
C GLN A 50 7.86 -2.35 4.10
N ASP A 51 8.48 -1.36 4.72
CA ASP A 51 9.73 -0.77 4.24
C ASP A 51 10.59 -0.42 5.45
N ASP A 52 11.69 -1.14 5.62
CA ASP A 52 12.60 -0.92 6.74
C ASP A 52 13.84 -0.10 6.34
N GLY A 53 13.82 0.50 5.15
CA GLY A 53 14.94 1.26 4.62
C GLY A 53 15.93 0.43 3.80
N HIS A 54 15.87 -0.90 3.91
CA HIS A 54 16.73 -1.82 3.17
C HIS A 54 15.92 -2.79 2.32
N LEU A 55 14.75 -3.17 2.80
CA LEU A 55 13.90 -4.15 2.13
C LEU A 55 12.49 -3.61 2.04
N LEU A 56 11.93 -3.63 0.84
CA LEU A 56 10.54 -3.28 0.58
C LEU A 56 9.79 -4.59 0.33
N SER A 57 8.73 -4.82 1.10
CA SER A 57 7.91 -6.03 0.99
C SER A 57 6.46 -5.65 0.74
N PHE A 58 5.88 -6.15 -0.34
CA PHE A 58 4.45 -5.99 -0.58
C PHE A 58 3.74 -7.15 0.11
N VAL A 59 2.96 -6.82 1.14
CA VAL A 59 2.39 -7.81 2.05
C VAL A 59 1.07 -8.34 1.52
N ASP A 60 0.19 -7.44 1.10
CA ASP A 60 -1.12 -7.84 0.62
C ASP A 60 -1.73 -6.75 -0.27
N LEU A 61 -2.70 -7.14 -1.08
CA LEU A 61 -3.36 -6.26 -2.02
C LEU A 61 -4.81 -6.71 -2.14
N GLY A 62 -5.76 -5.84 -1.82
CA GLY A 62 -7.17 -6.19 -1.87
C GLY A 62 -8.05 -5.08 -1.35
N SER A 63 -9.34 -5.37 -1.18
CA SER A 63 -10.28 -4.41 -0.62
C SER A 63 -10.12 -4.35 0.91
N HIS A 64 -10.67 -3.30 1.50
CA HIS A 64 -10.64 -3.15 2.95
C HIS A 64 -11.24 -4.36 3.66
N SER A 65 -12.38 -4.85 3.18
CA SER A 65 -13.02 -6.00 3.78
C SER A 65 -12.25 -7.31 3.57
N GLU A 66 -11.55 -7.45 2.46
CA GLU A 66 -10.70 -8.62 2.20
C GLU A 66 -9.50 -8.67 3.14
N LEU A 67 -8.91 -7.51 3.46
CA LEU A 67 -7.68 -7.44 4.25
C LEU A 67 -7.96 -7.35 5.75
N PHE A 68 -8.99 -6.63 6.15
CA PHE A 68 -9.24 -6.30 7.56
C PHE A 68 -10.58 -6.82 8.10
N GLY A 69 -11.36 -7.44 7.25
CA GLY A 69 -12.66 -7.97 7.65
C GLY A 69 -13.77 -6.94 7.67
#